data_0711225d116f343a86657946f22734d4
#
_entry.id   0711225d116f343a86657946f22734d4
#
_cell.length_a   1.000
_cell.length_b   1.000
_cell.length_c   1.000
_cell.angle_alpha   90.00
_cell.angle_beta   90.00
_cell.angle_gamma   90.00
#
_symmetry.space_group_name_H-M   'P 1'
#
loop_
_entity.id
_entity.type
_entity.pdbx_description
1 polymer ?
#
loop_
_entity_poly.entity_id
_entity_poly.type
_entity_poly.pdbx_seq_one_letter_code
_entity_poly.pdbx_strand_id
1 'polypeptide(L)'
;GVEILRGKSENDFWDWGLPTSYCLKEIYPLKKKYNFTLIGSGGINSVNDVAVAFALGADVVASAKIILQTLMKDGEIAVQKLIVNWFEHLKKFMFLTGSKYLNELKNDKLIKKEELF
;
A
#
# COMPACT_ATOMS: atom_id res chain seq x y z
N GLY A 1 6.88 -12.91 1.97
CA GLY A 1 6.56 -13.31 0.68
C GLY A 1 7.57 -14.03 -0.13
N VAL A 2 7.14 -14.33 -1.32
CA VAL A 2 7.94 -15.00 -2.35
C VAL A 2 8.59 -14.02 -3.34
N GLU A 3 8.76 -12.76 -2.97
CA GLU A 3 9.32 -11.73 -3.85
C GLU A 3 10.71 -12.05 -4.35
N ILE A 4 11.56 -12.65 -3.52
CA ILE A 4 12.91 -13.12 -3.92
C ILE A 4 12.79 -14.19 -5.01
N LEU A 5 11.75 -15.00 -4.98
CA LEU A 5 11.50 -16.07 -5.94
C LEU A 5 10.86 -15.56 -7.23
N ARG A 6 10.18 -14.41 -7.19
CA ARG A 6 9.51 -13.79 -8.35
C ARG A 6 10.47 -13.10 -9.32
N GLY A 7 11.69 -12.82 -8.92
CA GLY A 7 12.67 -12.12 -9.75
C GLY A 7 13.22 -12.93 -10.93
N LYS A 8 12.88 -14.21 -11.04
CA LYS A 8 13.32 -15.08 -12.14
C LYS A 8 12.10 -15.61 -12.90
N SER A 9 12.00 -15.30 -14.18
CA SER A 9 10.90 -15.70 -15.07
C SER A 9 10.72 -17.22 -15.22
N GLU A 10 11.72 -17.99 -14.87
CA GLU A 10 11.72 -19.46 -14.94
C GLU A 10 11.43 -20.15 -13.60
N ASN A 11 10.94 -19.38 -12.60
CA ASN A 11 10.67 -19.91 -11.29
C ASN A 11 9.24 -20.46 -11.23
N ASP A 12 9.08 -21.69 -10.77
CA ASP A 12 7.77 -22.35 -10.56
C ASP A 12 6.84 -21.60 -9.61
N PHE A 13 7.38 -20.62 -8.86
CA PHE A 13 6.66 -19.82 -7.87
C PHE A 13 6.36 -18.38 -8.34
N TRP A 14 6.51 -18.08 -9.62
CA TRP A 14 6.35 -16.71 -10.13
C TRP A 14 4.97 -16.11 -9.87
N ASP A 15 3.94 -16.93 -9.83
CA ASP A 15 2.53 -16.55 -9.56
C ASP A 15 2.05 -16.92 -8.14
N TRP A 16 2.95 -17.45 -7.31
CA TRP A 16 2.63 -17.76 -5.92
C TRP A 16 2.51 -16.49 -5.07
N GLY A 17 1.61 -16.56 -4.10
CA GLY A 17 1.31 -15.48 -3.17
C GLY A 17 -0.03 -14.83 -3.45
N LEU A 18 -0.48 -14.05 -2.48
CA LEU A 18 -1.75 -13.35 -2.53
C LEU A 18 -1.51 -11.84 -2.70
N PRO A 19 -2.41 -11.12 -3.39
CA PRO A 19 -2.35 -9.67 -3.46
C PRO A 19 -2.37 -9.04 -2.06
N THR A 20 -1.58 -7.99 -1.86
CA THR A 20 -1.50 -7.28 -0.57
C THR A 20 -2.87 -6.78 -0.11
N SER A 21 -3.69 -6.26 -1.02
CA SER A 21 -5.05 -5.81 -0.73
C SER A 21 -5.94 -6.93 -0.20
N TYR A 22 -5.83 -8.13 -0.77
CA TYR A 22 -6.55 -9.31 -0.29
C TYR A 22 -6.09 -9.69 1.13
N CYS A 23 -4.77 -9.77 1.35
CA CYS A 23 -4.21 -10.10 2.66
C CYS A 23 -4.63 -9.11 3.75
N LEU A 24 -4.58 -7.81 3.47
CA LEU A 24 -5.01 -6.77 4.41
C LEU A 24 -6.48 -6.93 4.78
N LYS A 25 -7.34 -7.16 3.78
CA LYS A 25 -8.77 -7.37 3.99
C LYS A 25 -9.08 -8.59 4.87
N GLU A 26 -8.36 -9.70 4.66
CA GLU A 26 -8.54 -10.94 5.43
C GLU A 26 -7.98 -10.84 6.86
N ILE A 27 -6.88 -10.10 7.05
CA ILE A 27 -6.21 -9.99 8.35
C ILE A 27 -6.85 -8.92 9.24
N TYR A 28 -7.33 -7.82 8.65
CA TYR A 28 -7.88 -6.69 9.42
C TYR A 28 -8.95 -7.08 10.46
N PRO A 29 -9.93 -7.97 10.17
CA PRO A 29 -10.92 -8.38 11.16
C PRO A 29 -10.32 -9.03 12.42
N LEU A 30 -9.13 -9.63 12.31
CA LEU A 30 -8.46 -10.27 13.44
C LEU A 30 -8.00 -9.25 14.50
N LYS A 31 -7.88 -7.97 14.15
CA LYS A 31 -7.55 -6.89 15.10
C LYS A 31 -8.61 -6.73 16.21
N LYS A 32 -9.85 -7.17 15.96
CA LYS A 32 -10.89 -7.19 16.99
C LYS A 32 -10.61 -8.19 18.11
N LYS A 33 -9.88 -9.27 17.78
CA LYS A 33 -9.57 -10.36 18.70
C LYS A 33 -8.15 -10.28 19.24
N TYR A 34 -7.23 -9.81 18.43
CA TYR A 34 -5.81 -9.76 18.76
C TYR A 34 -5.29 -8.33 18.64
N ASN A 35 -4.51 -7.90 19.63
CA ASN A 35 -3.87 -6.60 19.59
C ASN A 35 -2.54 -6.69 18.85
N PHE A 36 -2.48 -6.18 17.61
CA PHE A 36 -1.27 -6.14 16.78
C PHE A 36 -1.28 -4.93 15.85
N THR A 37 -0.10 -4.54 15.40
CA THR A 37 0.08 -3.54 14.36
C THR A 37 0.07 -4.23 13.00
N LEU A 38 -0.79 -3.78 12.09
CA LEU A 38 -0.89 -4.29 10.72
C LEU A 38 -0.06 -3.44 9.77
N ILE A 39 0.95 -4.04 9.17
CA ILE A 39 1.83 -3.38 8.20
C ILE A 39 1.46 -3.85 6.79
N GLY A 40 1.02 -2.91 5.94
CA GLY A 40 0.76 -3.16 4.53
C GLY A 40 2.04 -2.99 3.71
N SER A 41 2.52 -4.06 3.09
CA SER A 41 3.71 -4.07 2.24
C SER A 41 3.55 -4.99 1.06
N GLY A 42 4.30 -4.76 0.00
CA GLY A 42 4.25 -5.52 -1.24
C GLY A 42 3.40 -4.84 -2.32
N GLY A 43 4.04 -4.47 -3.42
CA GLY A 43 3.37 -3.81 -4.55
C GLY A 43 2.93 -2.36 -4.30
N ILE A 44 3.39 -1.73 -3.24
CA ILE A 44 3.12 -0.31 -2.94
C ILE A 44 4.05 0.55 -3.78
N ASN A 45 3.56 1.05 -4.89
CA ASN A 45 4.36 1.81 -5.87
C ASN A 45 3.84 3.23 -6.10
N SER A 46 2.71 3.58 -5.53
CA SER A 46 2.08 4.89 -5.67
C SER A 46 1.40 5.33 -4.39
N VAL A 47 1.09 6.62 -4.29
CA VAL A 47 0.30 7.16 -3.18
C VAL A 47 -1.12 6.59 -3.15
N ASN A 48 -1.67 6.21 -4.30
CA ASN A 48 -2.98 5.54 -4.37
C ASN A 48 -2.93 4.18 -3.67
N ASP A 49 -1.86 3.40 -3.89
CA ASP A 49 -1.66 2.12 -3.18
C ASP A 49 -1.55 2.34 -1.66
N VAL A 50 -0.87 3.42 -1.24
CA VAL A 50 -0.76 3.81 0.17
C VAL A 50 -2.14 4.11 0.76
N ALA A 51 -2.93 4.93 0.08
CA ALA A 51 -4.28 5.30 0.55
C ALA A 51 -5.20 4.06 0.64
N VAL A 52 -5.15 3.19 -0.37
CA VAL A 52 -5.92 1.92 -0.37
C VAL A 52 -5.48 1.01 0.76
N ALA A 53 -4.17 0.87 1.03
CA ALA A 53 -3.68 0.05 2.13
C ALA A 53 -4.18 0.54 3.49
N PHE A 54 -4.17 1.85 3.75
CA PHE A 54 -4.77 2.44 4.95
C PHE A 54 -6.28 2.19 5.02
N ALA A 55 -6.99 2.37 3.92
CA ALA A 55 -8.43 2.12 3.85
C ALA A 55 -8.78 0.65 4.12
N LEU A 56 -7.90 -0.29 3.76
CA LEU A 56 -8.05 -1.71 4.07
C LEU A 56 -7.60 -2.09 5.48
N GLY A 57 -7.18 -1.11 6.29
CA GLY A 57 -6.94 -1.29 7.72
C GLY A 57 -5.49 -1.42 8.13
N ALA A 58 -4.52 -1.15 7.24
CA ALA A 58 -3.12 -1.04 7.63
C ALA A 58 -2.92 0.12 8.61
N ASP A 59 -2.13 -0.08 9.65
CA ASP A 59 -1.69 0.96 10.58
C ASP A 59 -0.43 1.66 10.05
N VAL A 60 0.39 0.91 9.32
CA VAL A 60 1.63 1.38 8.70
C VAL A 60 1.68 0.83 7.27
N VAL A 61 2.22 1.63 6.36
CA VAL A 61 2.44 1.21 4.97
C VAL A 61 3.92 1.28 4.64
N ALA A 62 4.45 0.22 4.03
CA ALA A 62 5.86 0.13 3.67
C ALA A 62 6.02 -0.04 2.14
N SER A 63 6.98 0.67 1.58
CA SER A 63 7.36 0.59 0.18
C SER A 63 8.88 0.50 0.06
N ALA A 64 9.35 -0.37 -0.83
CA ALA A 64 10.78 -0.55 -1.04
C ALA A 64 11.17 -0.39 -2.52
N LYS A 65 10.51 -1.09 -3.42
CA LYS A 65 10.91 -1.18 -4.84
C LYS A 65 11.01 0.19 -5.51
N ILE A 66 9.97 1.00 -5.44
CA ILE A 66 9.94 2.32 -6.08
C ILE A 66 10.98 3.27 -5.47
N ILE A 67 11.21 3.18 -4.16
CA ILE A 67 12.23 3.97 -3.47
C ILE A 67 13.62 3.61 -3.99
N LEU A 68 13.94 2.32 -4.04
CA LEU A 68 15.23 1.84 -4.54
C LEU A 68 15.42 2.19 -6.02
N GLN A 69 14.41 1.99 -6.86
CA GLN A 69 14.47 2.34 -8.27
C GLN A 69 14.72 3.84 -8.50
N THR A 70 14.03 4.69 -7.74
CA THR A 70 14.21 6.14 -7.80
C THR A 70 15.61 6.53 -7.33
N LEU A 71 16.10 5.92 -6.26
CA LEU A 71 17.46 6.18 -5.76
C LEU A 71 18.52 5.84 -6.81
N MET A 72 18.41 4.66 -7.41
CA MET A 72 19.40 4.19 -8.40
C MET A 72 19.36 4.99 -9.70
N LYS A 73 18.19 5.45 -10.13
CA LYS A 73 18.02 6.18 -11.39
C LYS A 73 18.29 7.67 -11.25
N ASP A 74 17.75 8.30 -10.22
CA ASP A 74 17.63 9.75 -10.12
C ASP A 74 18.31 10.33 -8.86
N GLY A 75 18.82 9.47 -7.97
CA GLY A 75 19.56 9.86 -6.77
C GLY A 75 18.74 10.22 -5.56
N GLU A 76 19.41 10.59 -4.47
CA GLU A 76 18.84 10.83 -3.16
C GLU A 76 17.80 11.98 -3.14
N ILE A 77 18.11 13.09 -3.82
CA ILE A 77 17.20 14.26 -3.85
C ILE A 77 15.86 13.88 -4.49
N ALA A 78 15.88 13.02 -5.51
CA ALA A 78 14.65 12.54 -6.15
C ALA A 78 13.82 11.67 -5.19
N VAL A 79 14.47 10.85 -4.38
CA VAL A 79 13.79 10.04 -3.33
C VAL A 79 13.13 10.95 -2.30
N GLN A 80 13.82 11.97 -1.81
CA GLN A 80 13.26 12.94 -0.87
C GLN A 80 12.02 13.63 -1.46
N LYS A 81 12.09 14.09 -2.70
CA LYS A 81 10.95 14.69 -3.41
C LYS A 81 9.80 13.72 -3.57
N LEU A 82 10.08 12.47 -3.92
CA LEU A 82 9.07 11.42 -4.04
C LEU A 82 8.30 11.23 -2.72
N ILE A 83 9.02 11.11 -1.60
CA ILE A 83 8.43 10.93 -0.28
C ILE A 83 7.58 12.13 0.11
N VAL A 84 8.11 13.35 -0.01
CA VAL A 84 7.35 14.58 0.29
C VAL A 84 6.08 14.66 -0.57
N ASN A 85 6.19 14.37 -1.87
CA ASN A 85 5.06 14.37 -2.78
C ASN A 85 3.98 13.33 -2.39
N TRP A 86 4.38 12.17 -1.92
CA TRP A 86 3.44 11.17 -1.42
C TRP A 86 2.68 11.67 -0.19
N PHE A 87 3.35 12.32 0.76
CA PHE A 87 2.67 12.92 1.91
C PHE A 87 1.66 13.99 1.49
N GLU A 88 2.03 14.87 0.57
CA GLU A 88 1.12 15.92 0.08
C GLU A 88 -0.07 15.33 -0.69
N HIS A 89 0.14 14.32 -1.50
CA HIS A 89 -0.95 13.67 -2.22
C HIS A 89 -1.84 12.84 -1.29
N LEU A 90 -1.29 12.19 -0.27
CA LEU A 90 -2.09 11.48 0.74
C LEU A 90 -3.03 12.45 1.49
N LYS A 91 -2.55 13.65 1.83
CA LYS A 91 -3.42 14.70 2.40
C LYS A 91 -4.56 15.09 1.46
N LYS A 92 -4.30 15.15 0.14
CA LYS A 92 -5.36 15.39 -0.85
C LYS A 92 -6.39 14.28 -0.89
N PHE A 93 -5.97 13.00 -0.85
CA PHE A 93 -6.90 11.87 -0.72
C PHE A 93 -7.74 11.96 0.55
N MET A 94 -7.13 12.29 1.68
CA MET A 94 -7.83 12.48 2.94
C MET A 94 -8.85 13.61 2.84
N PHE A 95 -8.50 14.73 2.23
CA PHE A 95 -9.41 15.85 2.01
C PHE A 95 -10.61 15.43 1.14
N LEU A 96 -10.36 14.78 0.00
CA LEU A 96 -11.39 14.33 -0.94
C LEU A 96 -12.34 13.29 -0.34
N THR A 97 -11.86 12.49 0.62
CA THR A 97 -12.66 11.46 1.30
C THR A 97 -13.26 11.95 2.63
N GLY A 98 -13.05 13.22 2.99
CA GLY A 98 -13.52 13.75 4.26
C GLY A 98 -12.86 13.13 5.49
N SER A 99 -11.59 12.69 5.36
CA SER A 99 -10.82 12.04 6.41
C SER A 99 -9.88 13.06 7.06
N LYS A 100 -10.12 13.40 8.32
CA LYS A 100 -9.25 14.29 9.10
C LYS A 100 -7.99 13.61 9.58
N TYR A 101 -8.08 12.31 9.89
CA TYR A 101 -6.97 11.47 10.35
C TYR A 101 -6.86 10.22 9.48
N LEU A 102 -5.67 9.58 9.46
CA LEU A 102 -5.43 8.38 8.67
C LEU A 102 -6.39 7.22 9.01
N ASN A 103 -6.74 7.08 10.29
CA ASN A 103 -7.67 6.04 10.73
C ASN A 103 -9.13 6.26 10.28
N GLU A 104 -9.43 7.41 9.70
CA GLU A 104 -10.72 7.70 9.07
C GLU A 104 -10.76 7.29 7.60
N LEU A 105 -9.61 6.97 6.98
CA LEU A 105 -9.56 6.26 5.71
C LEU A 105 -9.97 4.81 5.96
N LYS A 106 -11.23 4.48 5.71
CA LYS A 106 -11.83 3.16 5.98
C LYS A 106 -12.30 2.50 4.69
N ASN A 107 -12.58 1.21 4.80
CA ASN A 107 -13.03 0.39 3.68
C ASN A 107 -14.36 0.87 3.05
N ASP A 108 -15.22 1.54 3.80
CA ASP A 108 -16.45 2.15 3.30
C ASP A 108 -16.24 3.28 2.30
N LYS A 109 -15.01 3.81 2.22
CA LYS A 109 -14.58 4.81 1.24
C LYS A 109 -14.02 4.20 -0.04
N LEU A 110 -13.94 2.87 -0.11
CA LEU A 110 -13.49 2.12 -1.27
C LEU A 110 -14.68 1.58 -2.04
N ILE A 111 -14.68 1.82 -3.34
CA ILE A 111 -15.64 1.25 -4.29
C ILE A 111 -14.86 0.39 -5.28
N LYS A 112 -15.31 -0.82 -5.50
CA LYS A 112 -14.69 -1.68 -6.52
C LYS A 112 -14.96 -1.09 -7.90
N LYS A 113 -13.95 -1.13 -8.76
CA LYS A 113 -14.06 -0.58 -10.12
C LYS A 113 -15.20 -1.23 -10.90
N GLU A 114 -15.42 -2.52 -10.70
CA GLU A 114 -16.49 -3.28 -11.36
C GLU A 114 -17.90 -2.84 -10.91
N GLU A 115 -18.02 -2.20 -9.74
CA GLU A 115 -19.30 -1.69 -9.24
C GLU A 115 -19.67 -0.32 -9.83
N LEU A 116 -18.73 0.34 -10.52
CA LEU A 116 -18.93 1.67 -11.10
C LEU A 116 -19.37 1.63 -12.58
N PHE A 117 -19.14 0.52 -13.24
CA PHE A 117 -19.35 0.39 -14.68
C PHE A 117 -20.14 -0.85 -15.08
#